data_8b94ba12b1faeda8b75045bc4993ba0d
#
_entry.id   8b94ba12b1faeda8b75045bc4993ba0d
#
_cell.length_a   1.000
_cell.length_b   1.000
_cell.length_c   1.000
_cell.angle_alpha   90.00
_cell.angle_beta   90.00
_cell.angle_gamma   90.00
#
_symmetry.space_group_name_H-M   'P 1'
#
loop_
_entity.id
_entity.type
_entity.pdbx_description
1 polymer ?
#
loop_
_entity_poly.entity_id
_entity_poly.type
_entity_poly.pdbx_seq_one_letter_code
_entity_poly.pdbx_strand_id
1 'polypeptide(L)'
;GQDDWIWYDIGDGRWVKQTYLSIVTVDPRPDKVGEVEFWVEVDLYEQTFAAYEGDHLVYATLMSSGLNRWPTNEGLFQVWDRFREYKMSGAEGKVDYYFLEDVPYIMYFDDHNGIALHGTYWHDRFGYKHSHGCVNMPIKDAEWTFNWSAAAPTDLWVWVHTSDPAAHLQ
;
A
#
# COMPACT_ATOMS: atom_id res chain seq x y z
N GLY A 1 -35.89 3.89 0.49
CA GLY A 1 -34.83 2.93 0.68
C GLY A 1 -34.24 3.11 2.06
N GLN A 2 -34.23 2.07 2.87
CA GLN A 2 -33.38 2.06 4.06
C GLN A 2 -31.95 1.97 3.54
N ASP A 3 -31.11 2.94 3.92
CA ASP A 3 -29.68 2.88 3.67
C ASP A 3 -29.12 1.78 4.60
N ASP A 4 -28.86 0.60 4.05
CA ASP A 4 -28.28 -0.54 4.78
C ASP A 4 -26.79 -0.28 5.02
N TRP A 5 -26.50 0.58 5.99
CA TRP A 5 -25.12 0.85 6.41
C TRP A 5 -24.61 -0.26 7.31
N ILE A 6 -23.40 -0.74 7.03
CA ILE A 6 -22.70 -1.67 7.90
C ILE A 6 -22.05 -0.88 9.05
N TRP A 7 -22.19 -1.44 10.24
CA TRP A 7 -21.59 -0.91 11.45
C TRP A 7 -20.70 -1.98 12.08
N TYR A 8 -19.49 -1.61 12.44
CA TYR A 8 -18.51 -2.48 13.06
C TYR A 8 -18.42 -2.20 14.54
N ASP A 9 -18.53 -3.26 15.36
CA ASP A 9 -18.26 -3.19 16.80
C ASP A 9 -16.75 -3.08 17.01
N ILE A 10 -16.32 -1.96 17.62
CA ILE A 10 -14.92 -1.69 17.97
C ILE A 10 -14.64 -1.93 19.47
N GLY A 11 -15.52 -2.66 20.16
CA GLY A 11 -15.42 -2.98 21.58
C GLY A 11 -16.05 -1.94 22.50
N ASP A 12 -16.28 -2.34 23.74
CA ASP A 12 -16.90 -1.50 24.79
C ASP A 12 -18.28 -0.92 24.41
N GLY A 13 -19.05 -1.62 23.56
CA GLY A 13 -20.35 -1.17 23.07
C GLY A 13 -20.28 0.02 22.09
N ARG A 14 -19.12 0.29 21.50
CA ARG A 14 -18.91 1.35 20.54
C ARG A 14 -18.98 0.80 19.11
N TRP A 15 -19.69 1.51 18.24
CA TRP A 15 -19.89 1.13 16.85
C TRP A 15 -19.42 2.22 15.92
N VAL A 16 -18.72 1.84 14.85
CA VAL A 16 -18.26 2.76 13.81
C VAL A 16 -18.86 2.34 12.48
N LYS A 17 -19.36 3.32 11.75
CA LYS A 17 -19.91 3.12 10.42
C LYS A 17 -18.79 2.80 9.43
N GLN A 18 -19.02 1.84 8.51
CA GLN A 18 -18.05 1.41 7.48
C GLN A 18 -17.40 2.57 6.71
N THR A 19 -18.13 3.67 6.49
CA THR A 19 -17.62 4.84 5.74
C THR A 19 -16.48 5.60 6.45
N TYR A 20 -16.20 5.26 7.70
CA TYR A 20 -15.12 5.86 8.50
C TYR A 20 -14.01 4.86 8.82
N LEU A 21 -14.02 3.70 8.18
CA LEU A 21 -13.05 2.64 8.39
C LEU A 21 -12.46 2.21 7.04
N SER A 22 -11.20 1.85 7.07
CA SER A 22 -10.59 0.95 6.09
C SER A 22 -10.28 -0.36 6.81
N ILE A 23 -10.51 -1.48 6.15
CA ILE A 23 -10.42 -2.80 6.76
C ILE A 23 -9.24 -3.54 6.14
N VAL A 24 -8.36 -4.03 7.00
CA VAL A 24 -7.37 -5.02 6.60
C VAL A 24 -7.94 -6.40 6.89
N THR A 25 -8.30 -7.12 5.84
CA THR A 25 -8.61 -8.54 5.93
C THR A 25 -7.29 -9.29 5.88
N VAL A 26 -7.08 -10.23 6.80
CA VAL A 26 -5.88 -11.07 6.75
C VAL A 26 -6.10 -12.13 5.66
N ASP A 27 -5.59 -11.85 4.49
CA ASP A 27 -5.68 -12.73 3.34
C ASP A 27 -4.62 -13.84 3.38
N PRO A 28 -4.87 -15.00 2.75
CA PRO A 28 -3.87 -16.04 2.62
C PRO A 28 -2.63 -15.52 1.87
N ARG A 29 -1.46 -15.89 2.37
CA ARG A 29 -0.19 -15.58 1.71
C ARG A 29 -0.22 -16.08 0.26
N PRO A 30 0.21 -15.27 -0.74
CA PRO A 30 0.27 -15.70 -2.13
C PRO A 30 1.17 -16.94 -2.31
N ASP A 31 0.74 -17.90 -3.15
CA ASP A 31 1.40 -19.22 -3.32
C ASP A 31 2.90 -19.15 -3.66
N LYS A 32 3.33 -18.07 -4.32
CA LYS A 32 4.75 -17.87 -4.70
C LYS A 32 5.61 -17.33 -3.55
N VAL A 33 5.01 -16.83 -2.50
CA VAL A 33 5.73 -16.29 -1.32
C VAL A 33 6.01 -17.44 -0.35
N GLY A 34 7.27 -17.64 0.00
CA GLY A 34 7.68 -18.71 0.93
C GLY A 34 7.20 -18.45 2.36
N GLU A 35 7.12 -19.52 3.17
CA GLU A 35 6.60 -19.49 4.55
C GLU A 35 7.37 -18.58 5.51
N VAL A 36 8.64 -18.30 5.21
CA VAL A 36 9.53 -17.44 6.03
C VAL A 36 9.83 -16.12 5.35
N GLU A 37 9.25 -15.87 4.18
CA GLU A 37 9.50 -14.64 3.43
C GLU A 37 8.67 -13.48 3.96
N PHE A 38 9.19 -12.27 3.78
CA PHE A 38 8.49 -11.04 4.09
C PHE A 38 7.73 -10.57 2.87
N TRP A 39 6.50 -10.14 3.08
CA TRP A 39 5.67 -9.61 2.01
C TRP A 39 4.75 -8.52 2.52
N VAL A 40 4.31 -7.71 1.59
CA VAL A 40 3.33 -6.65 1.86
C VAL A 40 2.14 -6.78 0.92
N GLU A 41 1.00 -6.48 1.45
CA GLU A 41 -0.27 -6.37 0.77
C GLU A 41 -0.62 -4.91 0.55
N VAL A 42 -1.04 -4.58 -0.65
CA VAL A 42 -1.51 -3.25 -1.06
C VAL A 42 -2.93 -3.43 -1.60
N ASP A 43 -3.92 -3.10 -0.78
CA ASP A 43 -5.32 -3.17 -1.19
C ASP A 43 -5.79 -1.86 -1.83
N LEU A 44 -6.10 -1.92 -3.11
CA LEU A 44 -6.51 -0.75 -3.90
C LEU A 44 -7.96 -0.31 -3.65
N TYR A 45 -8.79 -1.16 -3.04
CA TYR A 45 -10.15 -0.78 -2.66
C TYR A 45 -10.15 -0.07 -1.30
N GLU A 46 -9.61 -0.71 -0.27
CA GLU A 46 -9.56 -0.18 1.09
C GLU A 46 -8.51 0.92 1.27
N GLN A 47 -7.56 1.05 0.32
CA GLN A 47 -6.42 1.96 0.38
C GLN A 47 -5.57 1.69 1.63
N THR A 48 -5.35 0.41 1.92
CA THR A 48 -4.56 -0.08 3.03
C THR A 48 -3.27 -0.72 2.55
N PHE A 49 -2.30 -0.71 3.45
CA PHE A 49 -1.04 -1.41 3.37
C PHE A 49 -0.92 -2.32 4.58
N ALA A 50 -0.59 -3.58 4.36
CA ALA A 50 -0.35 -4.55 5.42
C ALA A 50 0.97 -5.27 5.18
N ALA A 51 1.73 -5.56 6.25
CA ALA A 51 3.02 -6.22 6.18
C ALA A 51 3.00 -7.52 6.99
N TYR A 52 3.62 -8.56 6.42
CA TYR A 52 3.58 -9.91 6.95
C TYR A 52 4.97 -10.54 7.02
N GLU A 53 5.18 -11.35 8.04
CA GLU A 53 6.28 -12.32 8.15
C GLU A 53 5.67 -13.72 8.02
N GLY A 54 5.84 -14.37 6.87
CA GLY A 54 5.11 -15.57 6.54
C GLY A 54 3.59 -15.33 6.60
N ASP A 55 2.89 -16.03 7.48
CA ASP A 55 1.44 -15.91 7.65
C ASP A 55 1.03 -14.94 8.79
N HIS A 56 2.00 -14.21 9.37
CA HIS A 56 1.75 -13.31 10.49
C HIS A 56 1.69 -11.85 10.05
N LEU A 57 0.55 -11.21 10.23
CA LEU A 57 0.41 -9.75 10.09
C LEU A 57 1.23 -9.06 11.19
N VAL A 58 2.20 -8.23 10.79
CA VAL A 58 3.09 -7.51 11.73
C VAL A 58 2.86 -6.00 11.73
N TYR A 59 2.29 -5.45 10.67
CA TYR A 59 2.00 -4.02 10.56
C TYR A 59 0.85 -3.74 9.60
N ALA A 60 0.09 -2.68 9.86
CA ALA A 60 -0.92 -2.18 8.93
C ALA A 60 -1.08 -0.67 9.04
N THR A 61 -1.33 -0.01 7.91
CA THR A 61 -1.55 1.43 7.84
C THR A 61 -2.38 1.82 6.62
N LEU A 62 -2.80 3.08 6.55
CA LEU A 62 -3.40 3.67 5.36
C LEU A 62 -2.31 4.08 4.37
N MET A 63 -2.59 3.93 3.08
CA MET A 63 -1.75 4.41 1.99
C MET A 63 -2.57 5.19 0.96
N SER A 64 -1.92 5.72 -0.07
CA SER A 64 -2.57 6.27 -1.26
C SER A 64 -2.00 5.66 -2.52
N SER A 65 -2.83 4.97 -3.28
CA SER A 65 -2.46 4.41 -4.58
C SER A 65 -2.64 5.43 -5.72
N GLY A 66 -2.36 4.99 -6.93
CA GLY A 66 -2.51 5.76 -8.16
C GLY A 66 -3.95 6.16 -8.45
N LEU A 67 -4.13 7.36 -9.03
CA LEU A 67 -5.40 7.82 -9.57
C LEU A 67 -5.84 6.92 -10.74
N ASN A 68 -7.14 6.89 -11.05
CA ASN A 68 -7.68 6.03 -12.13
C ASN A 68 -7.01 6.26 -13.51
N ARG A 69 -6.48 7.45 -13.76
CA ARG A 69 -5.74 7.78 -15.00
C ARG A 69 -4.26 7.35 -14.97
N TRP A 70 -3.74 7.02 -13.80
CA TRP A 70 -2.40 6.48 -13.53
C TRP A 70 -2.47 5.42 -12.44
N PRO A 71 -3.04 4.27 -12.73
CA PRO A 71 -3.31 3.26 -11.72
C PRO A 71 -2.03 2.64 -11.17
N THR A 72 -2.07 2.22 -9.92
CA THR A 72 -1.14 1.22 -9.41
C THR A 72 -1.54 -0.12 -10.01
N ASN A 73 -0.60 -0.86 -10.60
CA ASN A 73 -0.88 -2.12 -11.25
C ASN A 73 -1.09 -3.25 -10.24
N GLU A 74 -2.12 -4.05 -10.46
CA GLU A 74 -2.33 -5.28 -9.69
C GLU A 74 -1.33 -6.36 -10.10
N GLY A 75 -0.93 -7.20 -9.15
CA GLY A 75 -0.01 -8.30 -9.38
C GLY A 75 0.84 -8.63 -8.17
N LEU A 76 1.70 -9.61 -8.34
CA LEU A 76 2.69 -10.02 -7.35
C LEU A 76 4.08 -9.69 -7.88
N PHE A 77 4.77 -8.81 -7.18
CA PHE A 77 6.05 -8.23 -7.54
C PHE A 77 7.10 -8.51 -6.47
N GLN A 78 8.36 -8.20 -6.79
CA GLN A 78 9.43 -8.11 -5.79
C GLN A 78 10.08 -6.73 -5.84
N VAL A 79 10.51 -6.23 -4.70
CA VAL A 79 11.33 -5.02 -4.63
C VAL A 79 12.69 -5.33 -5.25
N TRP A 80 13.07 -4.56 -6.29
CA TRP A 80 14.30 -4.77 -7.04
C TRP A 80 15.33 -3.67 -6.86
N ASP A 81 14.91 -2.47 -6.38
CA ASP A 81 15.83 -1.37 -6.06
C ASP A 81 15.31 -0.54 -4.89
N ARG A 82 16.24 0.07 -4.12
CA ARG A 82 15.91 0.73 -2.85
C ARG A 82 16.79 1.94 -2.63
N PHE A 83 16.15 3.08 -2.28
CA PHE A 83 16.85 4.30 -1.93
C PHE A 83 16.33 4.85 -0.61
N ARG A 84 17.24 5.21 0.31
CA ARG A 84 16.81 5.89 1.54
C ARG A 84 16.21 7.25 1.25
N GLU A 85 16.73 7.92 0.23
CA GLU A 85 16.27 9.21 -0.27
C GLU A 85 16.76 9.38 -1.71
N TYR A 86 15.86 9.78 -2.61
CA TYR A 86 16.22 10.06 -3.99
C TYR A 86 15.16 10.95 -4.65
N LYS A 87 15.55 11.60 -5.76
CA LYS A 87 14.61 12.35 -6.60
C LYS A 87 13.65 11.41 -7.35
N MET A 88 12.41 11.82 -7.50
CA MET A 88 11.43 11.15 -8.35
C MET A 88 10.84 12.12 -9.35
N SER A 89 10.72 11.71 -10.61
CA SER A 89 10.08 12.51 -11.65
C SER A 89 9.28 11.60 -12.58
N GLY A 90 8.24 12.15 -13.19
CA GLY A 90 7.45 11.41 -14.18
C GLY A 90 6.70 12.34 -15.11
N ALA A 91 6.15 11.75 -16.17
CA ALA A 91 5.40 12.45 -17.23
C ALA A 91 6.19 13.58 -17.91
N GLU A 92 7.51 13.39 -18.13
CA GLU A 92 8.36 14.37 -18.77
C GLU A 92 7.79 14.81 -20.13
N GLY A 93 7.73 16.12 -20.35
CA GLY A 93 7.14 16.72 -21.56
C GLY A 93 5.60 16.68 -21.65
N LYS A 94 4.91 16.25 -20.60
CA LYS A 94 3.44 16.23 -20.50
C LYS A 94 2.93 17.28 -19.51
N VAL A 95 1.62 17.57 -19.58
CA VAL A 95 0.95 18.54 -18.68
C VAL A 95 1.02 18.12 -17.22
N ASP A 96 1.10 16.81 -16.98
CA ASP A 96 1.13 16.21 -15.64
C ASP A 96 2.56 15.92 -15.15
N TYR A 97 3.56 16.62 -15.72
CA TYR A 97 4.95 16.50 -15.26
C TYR A 97 5.08 16.83 -13.78
N TYR A 98 5.79 16.00 -13.06
CA TYR A 98 6.17 16.26 -11.68
C TYR A 98 7.67 15.99 -11.48
N PHE A 99 8.25 16.72 -10.55
CA PHE A 99 9.60 16.53 -10.06
C PHE A 99 9.60 16.74 -8.55
N LEU A 100 10.05 15.75 -7.82
CA LEU A 100 10.11 15.73 -6.37
C LEU A 100 11.55 15.44 -5.95
N GLU A 101 12.13 16.30 -5.13
CA GLU A 101 13.42 16.09 -4.50
C GLU A 101 13.25 15.34 -3.18
N ASP A 102 14.28 14.66 -2.77
CA ASP A 102 14.43 14.05 -1.43
C ASP A 102 13.22 13.18 -1.02
N VAL A 103 12.68 12.40 -1.96
CA VAL A 103 11.61 11.45 -1.66
C VAL A 103 12.19 10.35 -0.77
N PRO A 104 11.64 10.15 0.45
CA PRO A 104 12.25 9.24 1.41
C PRO A 104 11.76 7.80 1.26
N TYR A 105 12.65 6.85 1.58
CA TYR A 105 12.37 5.43 1.75
C TYR A 105 11.71 4.77 0.53
N ILE A 106 12.32 4.94 -0.64
CA ILE A 106 11.82 4.41 -1.91
C ILE A 106 12.16 2.93 -2.03
N MET A 107 11.18 2.13 -2.43
CA MET A 107 11.31 0.70 -2.74
C MET A 107 10.58 0.42 -4.06
N TYR A 108 11.32 0.34 -5.17
CA TYR A 108 10.77 0.05 -6.50
C TYR A 108 10.38 -1.41 -6.62
N PHE A 109 9.14 -1.70 -7.08
CA PHE A 109 8.65 -3.06 -7.23
C PHE A 109 8.09 -3.38 -8.64
N ASP A 110 7.48 -2.43 -9.34
CA ASP A 110 7.09 -2.60 -10.74
C ASP A 110 8.12 -1.90 -11.64
N ASP A 111 9.06 -2.68 -12.18
CA ASP A 111 10.17 -2.20 -13.00
C ASP A 111 9.73 -1.65 -14.36
N HIS A 112 8.66 -2.21 -14.91
CA HIS A 112 8.13 -1.79 -16.22
C HIS A 112 7.52 -0.39 -16.18
N ASN A 113 6.87 -0.02 -15.08
CA ASN A 113 6.17 1.25 -14.92
C ASN A 113 6.86 2.21 -13.93
N GLY A 114 7.95 1.78 -13.29
CA GLY A 114 8.67 2.58 -12.32
C GLY A 114 7.86 2.88 -11.05
N ILE A 115 7.00 1.94 -10.63
CA ILE A 115 6.15 2.10 -9.45
C ILE A 115 6.91 1.65 -8.20
N ALA A 116 6.78 2.43 -7.13
CA ALA A 116 7.44 2.21 -5.86
C ALA A 116 6.49 2.41 -4.66
N LEU A 117 6.85 1.77 -3.54
CA LEU A 117 6.44 2.21 -2.20
C LEU A 117 7.38 3.33 -1.77
N HIS A 118 6.87 4.42 -1.18
CA HIS A 118 7.72 5.49 -0.67
C HIS A 118 7.02 6.40 0.34
N GLY A 119 7.81 7.09 1.16
CA GLY A 119 7.31 8.13 2.05
C GLY A 119 6.88 9.38 1.28
N THR A 120 5.87 10.07 1.80
CA THR A 120 5.25 11.22 1.14
C THR A 120 5.18 12.40 2.11
N TYR A 121 5.77 13.54 1.76
CA TYR A 121 5.78 14.76 2.55
C TYR A 121 4.85 15.86 1.99
N TRP A 122 4.35 15.69 0.75
CA TRP A 122 3.57 16.71 0.04
C TRP A 122 2.07 16.57 0.19
N HIS A 123 1.58 15.51 0.85
CA HIS A 123 0.18 15.36 1.24
C HIS A 123 0.04 14.42 2.44
N ASP A 124 -1.12 14.49 3.08
CA ASP A 124 -1.55 13.66 4.21
C ASP A 124 -2.87 12.90 3.95
N ARG A 125 -3.27 12.80 2.68
CA ARG A 125 -4.56 12.21 2.26
C ARG A 125 -4.47 10.69 2.10
N PHE A 126 -3.97 10.01 3.11
CA PHE A 126 -3.94 8.54 3.10
C PHE A 126 -5.35 7.96 3.29
N GLY A 127 -5.60 6.80 2.68
CA GLY A 127 -6.93 6.21 2.57
C GLY A 127 -7.69 6.60 1.28
N TYR A 128 -7.07 7.40 0.40
CA TYR A 128 -7.65 7.82 -0.88
C TYR A 128 -6.62 7.74 -2.01
N LYS A 129 -7.06 7.43 -3.23
CA LYS A 129 -6.20 7.47 -4.42
C LYS A 129 -5.66 8.89 -4.64
N HIS A 130 -4.36 9.04 -4.83
CA HIS A 130 -3.73 10.36 -4.95
C HIS A 130 -2.54 10.41 -5.92
N SER A 131 -1.79 9.32 -6.11
CA SER A 131 -0.51 9.31 -6.79
C SER A 131 -0.61 9.16 -8.33
N HIS A 132 0.55 9.14 -8.98
CA HIS A 132 0.72 8.82 -10.40
C HIS A 132 1.12 7.34 -10.62
N GLY A 133 0.70 6.45 -9.72
CA GLY A 133 0.95 5.01 -9.77
C GLY A 133 1.67 4.46 -8.55
N CYS A 134 2.58 5.22 -7.95
CA CYS A 134 3.27 4.80 -6.73
C CYS A 134 2.32 4.64 -5.53
N VAL A 135 2.74 3.84 -4.58
CA VAL A 135 2.07 3.67 -3.29
C VAL A 135 2.68 4.67 -2.30
N ASN A 136 1.95 5.75 -2.06
CA ASN A 136 2.33 6.81 -1.14
C ASN A 136 2.00 6.41 0.29
N MET A 137 2.97 6.55 1.20
CA MET A 137 2.83 6.20 2.62
C MET A 137 3.18 7.39 3.51
N PRO A 138 2.63 7.46 4.73
CA PRO A 138 3.20 8.34 5.76
C PRO A 138 4.70 8.06 5.90
N ILE A 139 5.51 9.11 6.09
CA ILE A 139 6.99 8.96 6.11
C ILE A 139 7.45 7.93 7.15
N LYS A 140 6.83 7.94 8.34
CA LYS A 140 7.17 6.99 9.42
C LYS A 140 6.87 5.54 9.06
N ASP A 141 5.78 5.32 8.32
CA ASP A 141 5.36 3.97 7.92
C ASP A 141 6.27 3.46 6.79
N ALA A 142 6.65 4.34 5.86
CA ALA A 142 7.64 4.03 4.83
C ALA A 142 9.02 3.75 5.43
N GLU A 143 9.44 4.53 6.44
CA GLU A 143 10.69 4.30 7.20
C GLU A 143 10.67 2.93 7.89
N TRP A 144 9.57 2.63 8.57
CA TRP A 144 9.40 1.35 9.24
C TRP A 144 9.49 0.19 8.22
N THR A 145 8.73 0.26 7.12
CA THR A 145 8.72 -0.76 6.07
C THR A 145 10.10 -0.95 5.45
N PHE A 146 10.79 0.15 5.15
CA PHE A 146 12.14 0.14 4.57
C PHE A 146 13.16 -0.55 5.48
N ASN A 147 13.15 -0.24 6.77
CA ASN A 147 14.07 -0.81 7.74
C ASN A 147 13.70 -2.26 8.09
N TRP A 148 12.42 -2.56 8.30
CA TRP A 148 11.93 -3.91 8.59
C TRP A 148 12.25 -4.87 7.44
N SER A 149 11.93 -4.51 6.22
CA SER A 149 12.16 -5.36 5.05
C SER A 149 13.65 -5.51 4.68
N ALA A 150 14.55 -4.69 5.22
CA ALA A 150 15.99 -4.88 5.07
C ALA A 150 16.52 -6.11 5.84
N ALA A 151 15.76 -6.63 6.82
CA ALA A 151 16.07 -7.85 7.55
C ALA A 151 15.44 -9.11 6.93
N ALA A 152 14.68 -8.95 5.83
CA ALA A 152 14.06 -10.07 5.16
C ALA A 152 15.09 -11.06 4.60
N PRO A 153 14.78 -12.37 4.60
CA PRO A 153 15.68 -13.40 4.06
C PRO A 153 15.83 -13.33 2.53
N THR A 154 14.87 -12.70 1.87
CA THR A 154 14.83 -12.49 0.41
C THR A 154 14.39 -11.07 0.10
N ASP A 155 14.30 -10.70 -1.20
CA ASP A 155 13.71 -9.45 -1.59
C ASP A 155 12.24 -9.39 -1.18
N LEU A 156 11.79 -8.23 -0.71
CA LEU A 156 10.42 -8.02 -0.24
C LEU A 156 9.42 -8.26 -1.38
N TRP A 157 8.45 -9.14 -1.13
CA TRP A 157 7.33 -9.32 -2.02
C TRP A 157 6.29 -8.23 -1.83
N VAL A 158 5.68 -7.79 -2.93
CA VAL A 158 4.61 -6.78 -2.95
C VAL A 158 3.43 -7.36 -3.72
N TRP A 159 2.36 -7.67 -3.01
CA TRP A 159 1.10 -8.11 -3.61
C TRP A 159 0.13 -6.94 -3.70
N VAL A 160 -0.20 -6.54 -4.92
CA VAL A 160 -1.16 -5.47 -5.20
C VAL A 160 -2.43 -6.09 -5.74
N HIS A 161 -3.54 -5.83 -5.08
CA HIS A 161 -4.85 -6.34 -5.49
C HIS A 161 -5.98 -5.35 -5.14
N THR A 162 -7.18 -5.67 -5.59
CA THR A 162 -8.41 -4.96 -5.21
C THR A 162 -9.30 -5.95 -4.47
N SER A 163 -9.55 -5.72 -3.20
CA SER A 163 -10.47 -6.55 -2.41
C SER A 163 -11.91 -6.42 -2.90
N ASP A 164 -12.70 -7.48 -2.73
CA ASP A 164 -14.14 -7.42 -2.92
C ASP A 164 -14.77 -6.74 -1.70
N PRO A 165 -15.42 -5.58 -1.86
CA PRO A 165 -16.07 -4.89 -0.75
C PRO A 165 -17.16 -5.73 -0.07
N ALA A 166 -17.63 -6.80 -0.69
CA ALA A 166 -18.61 -7.71 -0.12
C ALA A 166 -17.99 -8.96 0.54
N ALA A 167 -16.67 -9.20 0.41
CA ALA A 167 -16.02 -10.42 0.89
C ALA A 167 -16.18 -10.62 2.41
N HIS A 168 -16.14 -9.53 3.18
CA HIS A 168 -16.30 -9.58 4.65
C HIS A 168 -17.76 -9.69 5.12
N LEU A 169 -18.73 -9.73 4.19
CA LEU A 169 -20.15 -9.90 4.49
C LEU A 169 -20.60 -11.36 4.38
N GLN A 170 -19.70 -12.26 3.98
CA GLN A 170 -19.93 -13.70 3.83
C GLN A 170 -19.44 -14.42 5.09
#